data_c4ffcf28067e37a12ebda8da12f7c477
#
_entry.id   c4ffcf28067e37a12ebda8da12f7c477
#
_cell.length_a   1.000
_cell.length_b   1.000
_cell.length_c   1.000
_cell.angle_alpha   90.00
_cell.angle_beta   90.00
_cell.angle_gamma   90.00
#
_symmetry.space_group_name_H-M   'P 1'
#
loop_
_entity.id
_entity.type
_entity.pdbx_description
1 polymer ?
#
loop_
_entity_poly.entity_id
_entity_poly.type
_entity_poly.pdbx_seq_one_letter_code
_entity_poly.pdbx_strand_id
1 'polypeptide(L)'
;MKTLKESILSHSSHGAKGFEDQRRDEIEKWLDKYNIENYTINDDFTIDVDEGVSLFRKNLTEFPTYIQFGVVKGKFVCSFNHLSSLRGIPKEVGGNFDCSNNQLTSLEGAPKEIGGDFMCHNNQLTSLKDAPIIVKGYFSCSDNQLTTLKGTPKDVGGDFYCDSNNLTSLKGAPEKVKGHFDCSNNQLTSLEGAPKEIGGTFECSNNRLISLKGAPKKVGGHFGCKYNNLTSLEGAPKEVGGDFYCYKNDVQFTRKDVEKICNVKGVAHTSNTY
;
A
#
# COMPACT_ATOMS: atom_id res chain seq x y z
N MET A 1 -18.67 -31.30 55.05
CA MET A 1 -18.62 -29.84 54.97
C MET A 1 -17.66 -29.47 53.82
N LYS A 2 -18.16 -29.03 52.66
CA LYS A 2 -17.33 -28.43 51.64
C LYS A 2 -16.81 -27.11 52.18
N THR A 3 -15.52 -26.90 52.13
CA THR A 3 -14.91 -25.69 52.67
C THR A 3 -15.33 -24.47 51.83
N LEU A 4 -15.45 -23.30 52.47
CA LEU A 4 -15.78 -22.02 51.79
C LEU A 4 -14.88 -21.76 50.57
N LYS A 5 -13.61 -22.23 50.58
CA LYS A 5 -12.67 -22.16 49.48
C LYS A 5 -13.09 -22.95 48.23
N GLU A 6 -13.67 -24.15 48.41
CA GLU A 6 -14.14 -24.98 47.28
C GLU A 6 -15.40 -24.39 46.64
N SER A 7 -16.26 -23.74 47.44
CA SER A 7 -17.42 -23.01 46.92
C SER A 7 -17.03 -21.76 46.11
N ILE A 8 -16.05 -20.98 46.58
CA ILE A 8 -15.57 -19.79 45.88
C ILE A 8 -14.88 -20.18 44.57
N LEU A 9 -14.05 -21.24 44.55
CA LEU A 9 -13.39 -21.73 43.31
C LEU A 9 -14.40 -22.30 42.31
N SER A 10 -15.46 -22.99 42.74
CA SER A 10 -16.49 -23.50 41.85
C SER A 10 -17.37 -22.40 41.24
N HIS A 11 -17.67 -21.34 41.98
CA HIS A 11 -18.42 -20.18 41.45
C HIS A 11 -17.60 -19.34 40.51
N SER A 12 -16.29 -19.18 40.76
CA SER A 12 -15.39 -18.44 39.84
C SER A 12 -15.18 -19.20 38.53
N SER A 13 -15.06 -20.51 38.55
CA SER A 13 -14.90 -21.34 37.33
C SER A 13 -16.14 -21.39 36.45
N HIS A 14 -17.35 -21.41 37.05
CA HIS A 14 -18.60 -21.36 36.28
C HIS A 14 -18.86 -19.98 35.68
N GLY A 15 -18.51 -18.90 36.37
CA GLY A 15 -18.61 -17.54 35.82
C GLY A 15 -17.64 -17.28 34.70
N ALA A 16 -16.39 -17.72 34.81
CA ALA A 16 -15.39 -17.60 33.74
C ALA A 16 -15.79 -18.41 32.50
N LYS A 17 -16.25 -19.64 32.64
CA LYS A 17 -16.69 -20.48 31.52
C LYS A 17 -17.92 -19.90 30.82
N GLY A 18 -18.86 -19.34 31.53
CA GLY A 18 -20.02 -18.66 30.91
C GLY A 18 -19.64 -17.41 30.12
N PHE A 19 -18.63 -16.68 30.58
CA PHE A 19 -18.10 -15.50 29.85
C PHE A 19 -17.36 -15.91 28.56
N GLU A 20 -16.58 -16.97 28.61
CA GLU A 20 -15.88 -17.51 27.44
C GLU A 20 -16.86 -18.01 26.38
N ASP A 21 -17.88 -18.75 26.76
CA ASP A 21 -18.94 -19.26 25.90
C ASP A 21 -19.71 -18.10 25.26
N GLN A 22 -20.08 -17.08 26.02
CA GLN A 22 -20.75 -15.88 25.48
C GLN A 22 -19.92 -15.14 24.48
N ARG A 23 -18.61 -14.98 24.72
CA ARG A 23 -17.70 -14.29 23.81
C ARG A 23 -17.53 -15.05 22.49
N ARG A 24 -17.44 -16.38 22.53
CA ARG A 24 -17.40 -17.22 21.31
C ARG A 24 -18.67 -17.06 20.50
N ASP A 25 -19.83 -17.10 21.14
CA ASP A 25 -21.13 -16.89 20.48
C ASP A 25 -21.22 -15.52 19.79
N GLU A 26 -20.69 -14.47 20.42
CA GLU A 26 -20.67 -13.12 19.84
C GLU A 26 -19.76 -13.05 18.60
N ILE A 27 -18.59 -13.70 18.64
CA ILE A 27 -17.67 -13.81 17.52
C ILE A 27 -18.33 -14.59 16.37
N GLU A 28 -18.89 -15.77 16.64
CA GLU A 28 -19.55 -16.61 15.63
C GLU A 28 -20.69 -15.86 14.94
N LYS A 29 -21.58 -15.22 15.69
CA LYS A 29 -22.66 -14.39 15.13
C LYS A 29 -22.15 -13.28 14.21
N TRP A 30 -21.02 -12.67 14.56
CA TRP A 30 -20.43 -11.64 13.73
C TRP A 30 -19.81 -12.23 12.45
N LEU A 31 -19.14 -13.38 12.53
CA LEU A 31 -18.57 -14.08 11.37
C LEU A 31 -19.68 -14.54 10.42
N ASP A 32 -20.75 -15.12 10.94
CA ASP A 32 -21.93 -15.55 10.18
C ASP A 32 -22.60 -14.38 9.45
N LYS A 33 -22.74 -13.22 10.13
CA LYS A 33 -23.29 -12.01 9.52
C LYS A 33 -22.56 -11.58 8.25
N TYR A 34 -21.26 -11.86 8.16
CA TYR A 34 -20.44 -11.49 7.02
C TYR A 34 -20.07 -12.67 6.11
N ASN A 35 -20.69 -13.84 6.33
CA ASN A 35 -20.43 -15.09 5.62
C ASN A 35 -18.93 -15.45 5.59
N ILE A 36 -18.29 -15.39 6.77
CA ILE A 36 -16.91 -15.83 6.95
C ILE A 36 -16.95 -17.27 7.44
N GLU A 37 -16.41 -18.17 6.64
CA GLU A 37 -16.41 -19.61 6.86
C GLU A 37 -14.97 -20.13 7.03
N ASN A 38 -14.83 -21.42 7.36
CA ASN A 38 -13.53 -22.10 7.47
C ASN A 38 -12.56 -21.40 8.44
N TYR A 39 -13.07 -21.05 9.63
CA TYR A 39 -12.32 -20.36 10.67
C TYR A 39 -12.10 -21.23 11.92
N THR A 40 -11.13 -20.82 12.71
CA THR A 40 -10.86 -21.33 14.06
C THR A 40 -10.81 -20.16 15.04
N ILE A 41 -11.58 -20.23 16.12
CA ILE A 41 -11.47 -19.29 17.24
C ILE A 41 -10.50 -19.90 18.25
N ASN A 42 -9.33 -19.30 18.39
CA ASN A 42 -8.26 -19.74 19.28
C ASN A 42 -8.61 -19.51 20.76
N ASP A 43 -7.82 -20.04 21.68
CA ASP A 43 -8.05 -19.90 23.13
C ASP A 43 -7.91 -18.43 23.61
N ASP A 44 -7.14 -17.61 22.92
CA ASP A 44 -7.00 -16.16 23.14
C ASP A 44 -8.07 -15.32 22.41
N PHE A 45 -9.08 -15.96 21.81
CA PHE A 45 -10.15 -15.40 21.01
C PHE A 45 -9.69 -14.74 19.71
N THR A 46 -8.46 -14.94 19.25
CA THR A 46 -8.07 -14.58 17.89
C THR A 46 -8.74 -15.54 16.89
N ILE A 47 -8.99 -15.02 15.68
CA ILE A 47 -9.71 -15.74 14.63
C ILE A 47 -8.74 -16.02 13.48
N ASP A 48 -8.44 -17.29 13.25
CA ASP A 48 -7.70 -17.73 12.09
C ASP A 48 -8.67 -18.18 11.00
N VAL A 49 -8.39 -17.86 9.74
CA VAL A 49 -9.22 -18.20 8.59
C VAL A 49 -8.38 -18.89 7.52
N ASP A 50 -8.80 -20.08 7.10
CA ASP A 50 -8.08 -20.87 6.11
C ASP A 50 -8.19 -20.34 4.69
N GLU A 51 -9.22 -19.55 4.42
CA GLU A 51 -9.50 -18.93 3.13
C GLU A 51 -9.35 -17.41 3.19
N GLY A 52 -10.05 -16.69 2.30
CA GLY A 52 -10.06 -15.23 2.30
C GLY A 52 -11.24 -14.64 3.07
N VAL A 53 -11.04 -13.45 3.60
CA VAL A 53 -12.08 -12.65 4.25
C VAL A 53 -12.43 -11.47 3.35
N SER A 54 -13.74 -11.28 3.07
CA SER A 54 -14.22 -10.13 2.30
C SER A 54 -15.27 -9.33 3.06
N LEU A 55 -14.84 -8.17 3.54
CA LEU A 55 -15.70 -7.15 4.17
C LEU A 55 -15.88 -5.93 3.25
N PHE A 56 -15.79 -6.15 1.92
CA PHE A 56 -15.95 -5.12 0.91
C PHE A 56 -17.35 -4.47 0.99
N ARG A 57 -17.40 -3.13 1.12
CA ARG A 57 -18.64 -2.33 1.15
C ARG A 57 -19.64 -2.80 2.22
N LYS A 58 -19.18 -3.07 3.43
CA LYS A 58 -20.04 -3.46 4.56
C LYS A 58 -20.43 -2.31 5.48
N ASN A 59 -20.11 -1.06 5.10
CA ASN A 59 -20.36 0.15 5.90
C ASN A 59 -19.76 0.09 7.30
N LEU A 60 -18.60 -0.56 7.45
CA LEU A 60 -17.91 -0.66 8.73
C LEU A 60 -17.25 0.67 9.08
N THR A 61 -17.46 1.13 10.31
CA THR A 61 -16.75 2.27 10.90
C THR A 61 -15.58 1.80 11.77
N GLU A 62 -15.72 0.63 12.37
CA GLU A 62 -14.71 -0.04 13.18
C GLU A 62 -15.03 -1.53 13.28
N PHE A 63 -14.06 -2.33 13.73
CA PHE A 63 -14.29 -3.70 14.16
C PHE A 63 -14.74 -3.71 15.61
N PRO A 64 -15.74 -4.53 16.01
CA PRO A 64 -16.07 -4.73 17.42
C PRO A 64 -14.85 -5.12 18.24
N THR A 65 -14.78 -4.69 19.49
CA THR A 65 -13.61 -4.93 20.35
C THR A 65 -13.31 -6.40 20.62
N TYR A 66 -14.29 -7.26 20.40
CA TYR A 66 -14.16 -8.71 20.52
C TYR A 66 -13.74 -9.40 19.22
N ILE A 67 -13.65 -8.68 18.11
CA ILE A 67 -13.12 -9.20 16.85
C ILE A 67 -11.64 -8.87 16.73
N GLN A 68 -10.84 -9.91 16.65
CA GLN A 68 -9.41 -9.83 16.37
C GLN A 68 -9.01 -11.01 15.48
N PHE A 69 -8.68 -10.74 14.24
CA PHE A 69 -8.13 -11.78 13.38
C PHE A 69 -6.67 -12.07 13.74
N GLY A 70 -6.28 -13.34 13.68
CA GLY A 70 -4.92 -13.84 13.81
C GLY A 70 -4.26 -13.98 12.44
N VAL A 71 -4.38 -15.15 11.82
CA VAL A 71 -3.85 -15.47 10.49
C VAL A 71 -4.99 -15.63 9.50
N VAL A 72 -4.89 -14.97 8.33
CA VAL A 72 -5.77 -15.22 7.19
C VAL A 72 -4.90 -15.74 6.04
N LYS A 73 -5.06 -17.03 5.67
CA LYS A 73 -4.21 -17.67 4.65
C LYS A 73 -4.47 -17.12 3.26
N GLY A 74 -5.70 -16.69 2.95
CA GLY A 74 -6.08 -16.06 1.71
C GLY A 74 -5.97 -14.53 1.73
N LYS A 75 -6.79 -13.85 0.93
CA LYS A 75 -6.88 -12.39 0.92
C LYS A 75 -7.69 -11.85 2.09
N PHE A 76 -7.37 -10.64 2.55
CA PHE A 76 -8.20 -9.87 3.48
C PHE A 76 -8.61 -8.55 2.85
N VAL A 77 -9.91 -8.35 2.62
CA VAL A 77 -10.46 -7.17 1.94
C VAL A 77 -11.41 -6.45 2.89
N CYS A 78 -11.06 -5.24 3.31
CA CYS A 78 -11.92 -4.34 4.10
C CYS A 78 -12.08 -2.97 3.42
N SER A 79 -11.90 -2.92 2.09
CA SER A 79 -12.01 -1.69 1.31
C SER A 79 -13.45 -1.20 1.14
N PHE A 80 -13.57 0.08 0.76
CA PHE A 80 -14.85 0.77 0.59
C PHE A 80 -15.73 0.72 1.84
N ASN A 81 -15.15 1.08 2.98
CA ASN A 81 -15.81 1.24 4.26
C ASN A 81 -15.56 2.65 4.84
N HIS A 82 -15.77 2.85 6.11
CA HIS A 82 -15.53 4.10 6.84
C HIS A 82 -14.55 3.90 7.99
N LEU A 83 -13.61 2.94 7.85
CA LEU A 83 -12.66 2.58 8.89
C LEU A 83 -11.68 3.73 9.15
N SER A 84 -11.55 4.11 10.41
CA SER A 84 -10.57 5.10 10.86
C SER A 84 -9.32 4.45 11.48
N SER A 85 -9.34 3.15 11.74
CA SER A 85 -8.23 2.36 12.28
C SER A 85 -8.21 0.93 11.73
N LEU A 86 -7.06 0.28 11.86
CA LEU A 86 -6.87 -1.13 11.51
C LEU A 86 -6.90 -2.06 12.74
N ARG A 87 -7.59 -1.64 13.80
CA ARG A 87 -7.79 -2.51 14.96
C ARG A 87 -8.65 -3.71 14.55
N GLY A 88 -8.30 -4.91 15.01
CA GLY A 88 -9.08 -6.12 14.73
C GLY A 88 -8.71 -6.85 13.44
N ILE A 89 -7.87 -6.25 12.56
CA ILE A 89 -7.41 -6.90 11.33
C ILE A 89 -6.39 -8.02 11.62
N PRO A 90 -6.11 -8.90 10.63
CA PRO A 90 -5.15 -9.98 10.79
C PRO A 90 -3.72 -9.49 11.07
N LYS A 91 -2.96 -10.27 11.83
CA LYS A 91 -1.51 -10.10 12.01
C LYS A 91 -0.73 -10.56 10.79
N GLU A 92 -1.24 -11.57 10.08
CA GLU A 92 -0.64 -12.17 8.89
C GLU A 92 -1.69 -12.39 7.81
N VAL A 93 -1.33 -12.08 6.56
CA VAL A 93 -2.19 -12.25 5.37
C VAL A 93 -1.38 -12.96 4.28
N GLY A 94 -1.80 -14.18 3.94
CA GLY A 94 -1.12 -15.00 2.94
C GLY A 94 -1.36 -14.53 1.49
N GLY A 95 -2.47 -13.86 1.23
CA GLY A 95 -2.83 -13.27 -0.06
C GLY A 95 -2.73 -11.74 -0.08
N ASN A 96 -3.65 -11.09 -0.79
CA ASN A 96 -3.74 -9.64 -0.87
C ASN A 96 -4.38 -9.04 0.38
N PHE A 97 -3.88 -7.88 0.81
CA PHE A 97 -4.50 -7.07 1.86
C PHE A 97 -5.00 -5.75 1.26
N ASP A 98 -6.31 -5.53 1.32
CA ASP A 98 -6.94 -4.32 0.77
C ASP A 98 -7.72 -3.56 1.85
N CYS A 99 -7.16 -2.42 2.29
CA CYS A 99 -7.80 -1.44 3.17
C CYS A 99 -8.04 -0.10 2.46
N SER A 100 -8.05 -0.08 1.13
CA SER A 100 -8.26 1.14 0.34
C SER A 100 -9.66 1.72 0.52
N ASN A 101 -9.84 2.98 0.15
CA ASN A 101 -11.14 3.66 0.19
C ASN A 101 -11.78 3.59 1.59
N ASN A 102 -11.06 4.10 2.57
CA ASN A 102 -11.46 4.22 3.97
C ASN A 102 -11.10 5.63 4.50
N GLN A 103 -11.10 5.82 5.81
CA GLN A 103 -10.76 7.08 6.48
C GLN A 103 -9.51 6.92 7.37
N LEU A 104 -8.58 6.03 6.98
CA LEU A 104 -7.39 5.72 7.77
C LEU A 104 -6.43 6.92 7.80
N THR A 105 -6.00 7.29 8.99
CA THR A 105 -4.97 8.31 9.21
C THR A 105 -3.60 7.69 9.56
N SER A 106 -3.56 6.39 9.85
CA SER A 106 -2.36 5.62 10.22
C SER A 106 -2.49 4.17 9.77
N LEU A 107 -1.35 3.49 9.65
CA LEU A 107 -1.27 2.05 9.38
C LEU A 107 -0.94 1.25 10.65
N GLU A 108 -1.14 1.84 11.84
CA GLU A 108 -0.96 1.13 13.10
C GLU A 108 -1.84 -0.14 13.12
N GLY A 109 -1.22 -1.27 13.44
CA GLY A 109 -1.87 -2.58 13.41
C GLY A 109 -1.77 -3.31 12.07
N ALA A 110 -1.30 -2.69 10.98
CA ALA A 110 -1.15 -3.37 9.70
C ALA A 110 -0.26 -4.62 9.81
N PRO A 111 -0.58 -5.70 9.05
CA PRO A 111 0.26 -6.89 8.97
C PRO A 111 1.69 -6.55 8.56
N LYS A 112 2.68 -7.25 9.11
CA LYS A 112 4.10 -6.99 8.76
C LYS A 112 4.52 -7.65 7.46
N GLU A 113 3.85 -8.72 7.08
CA GLU A 113 4.12 -9.48 5.87
C GLU A 113 2.83 -9.72 5.10
N ILE A 114 2.88 -9.43 3.81
CA ILE A 114 1.78 -9.63 2.86
C ILE A 114 2.26 -10.56 1.75
N GLY A 115 1.57 -11.68 1.60
CA GLY A 115 1.91 -12.69 0.59
C GLY A 115 1.53 -12.29 -0.84
N GLY A 116 0.69 -11.28 -1.01
CA GLY A 116 0.26 -10.70 -2.29
C GLY A 116 0.43 -9.19 -2.32
N ASP A 117 -0.61 -8.48 -2.77
CA ASP A 117 -0.66 -7.03 -2.92
C ASP A 117 -1.06 -6.35 -1.60
N PHE A 118 -0.51 -5.15 -1.38
CA PHE A 118 -0.92 -4.27 -0.28
C PHE A 118 -1.53 -2.98 -0.84
N MET A 119 -2.80 -2.74 -0.53
CA MET A 119 -3.56 -1.59 -1.01
C MET A 119 -4.06 -0.74 0.15
N CYS A 120 -3.53 0.48 0.29
CA CYS A 120 -3.99 1.49 1.25
C CYS A 120 -4.31 2.83 0.58
N HIS A 121 -4.54 2.82 -0.74
CA HIS A 121 -4.88 4.03 -1.50
C HIS A 121 -6.26 4.60 -1.12
N ASN A 122 -6.51 5.86 -1.47
CA ASN A 122 -7.74 6.57 -1.11
C ASN A 122 -8.04 6.49 0.40
N ASN A 123 -7.14 7.07 1.19
CA ASN A 123 -7.25 7.23 2.63
C ASN A 123 -6.79 8.64 3.04
N GLN A 124 -6.52 8.88 4.31
CA GLN A 124 -6.04 10.16 4.86
C GLN A 124 -4.65 10.00 5.50
N LEU A 125 -3.83 9.08 4.97
CA LEU A 125 -2.52 8.77 5.53
C LEU A 125 -1.54 9.94 5.33
N THR A 126 -0.89 10.36 6.40
CA THR A 126 0.19 11.35 6.37
C THR A 126 1.58 10.73 6.47
N SER A 127 1.65 9.43 6.80
CA SER A 127 2.88 8.66 6.99
C SER A 127 2.64 7.19 6.67
N LEU A 128 3.70 6.49 6.24
CA LEU A 128 3.74 5.04 6.06
C LEU A 128 4.41 4.32 7.24
N LYS A 129 4.50 4.99 8.39
CA LYS A 129 4.89 4.33 9.63
C LYS A 129 3.97 3.11 9.86
N ASP A 130 4.53 2.01 10.32
CA ASP A 130 3.85 0.74 10.55
C ASP A 130 3.32 0.01 9.29
N ALA A 131 3.63 0.48 8.08
CA ALA A 131 3.37 -0.27 6.87
C ALA A 131 4.06 -1.65 6.89
N PRO A 132 3.61 -2.62 6.05
CA PRO A 132 4.26 -3.92 5.90
C PRO A 132 5.75 -3.79 5.55
N ILE A 133 6.57 -4.70 6.09
CA ILE A 133 8.00 -4.78 5.80
C ILE A 133 8.25 -5.57 4.52
N ILE A 134 7.39 -6.57 4.26
CA ILE A 134 7.46 -7.46 3.09
C ILE A 134 6.12 -7.40 2.35
N VAL A 135 6.18 -7.08 1.05
CA VAL A 135 5.05 -7.13 0.12
C VAL A 135 5.50 -7.87 -1.14
N LYS A 136 4.96 -9.07 -1.35
CA LYS A 136 5.38 -9.92 -2.49
C LYS A 136 4.77 -9.47 -3.82
N GLY A 137 3.61 -8.84 -3.80
CA GLY A 137 2.92 -8.24 -4.93
C GLY A 137 3.20 -6.75 -5.09
N TYR A 138 2.21 -5.98 -5.53
CA TYR A 138 2.33 -4.53 -5.62
C TYR A 138 1.99 -3.81 -4.31
N PHE A 139 2.49 -2.59 -4.18
CA PHE A 139 2.22 -1.70 -3.06
C PHE A 139 1.57 -0.41 -3.58
N SER A 140 0.37 -0.10 -3.13
CA SER A 140 -0.32 1.14 -3.49
C SER A 140 -0.68 1.99 -2.27
N CYS A 141 -0.11 3.20 -2.23
CA CYS A 141 -0.44 4.25 -1.27
C CYS A 141 -0.89 5.55 -1.97
N SER A 142 -1.37 5.45 -3.21
CA SER A 142 -1.88 6.58 -3.98
C SER A 142 -3.06 7.28 -3.30
N ASP A 143 -3.36 8.51 -3.70
CA ASP A 143 -4.51 9.25 -3.18
C ASP A 143 -4.56 9.31 -1.65
N ASN A 144 -3.48 9.83 -1.06
CA ASN A 144 -3.32 10.07 0.38
C ASN A 144 -2.75 11.48 0.63
N GLN A 145 -2.28 11.76 1.83
CA GLN A 145 -1.68 13.05 2.22
C GLN A 145 -0.20 12.90 2.59
N LEU A 146 0.49 11.93 1.98
CA LEU A 146 1.89 11.60 2.31
C LEU A 146 2.83 12.74 1.92
N THR A 147 3.72 13.12 2.82
CA THR A 147 4.80 14.07 2.55
C THR A 147 6.17 13.38 2.41
N THR A 148 6.25 12.10 2.76
CA THR A 148 7.47 11.27 2.73
C THR A 148 7.12 9.82 2.48
N LEU A 149 8.05 9.08 1.88
CA LEU A 149 7.96 7.62 1.68
C LEU A 149 8.70 6.83 2.78
N LYS A 150 9.09 7.49 3.88
CA LYS A 150 9.71 6.78 5.01
C LYS A 150 8.73 5.75 5.58
N GLY A 151 9.17 4.50 5.68
CA GLY A 151 8.35 3.39 6.16
C GLY A 151 7.89 2.43 5.08
N THR A 152 8.14 2.71 3.78
CA THR A 152 7.89 1.72 2.72
C THR A 152 8.79 0.51 2.87
N PRO A 153 8.36 -0.69 2.40
CA PRO A 153 9.25 -1.84 2.28
C PRO A 153 10.43 -1.53 1.35
N LYS A 154 11.59 -2.12 1.60
CA LYS A 154 12.78 -1.91 0.76
C LYS A 154 12.64 -2.51 -0.63
N ASP A 155 12.00 -3.67 -0.70
CA ASP A 155 11.77 -4.41 -1.93
C ASP A 155 10.27 -4.61 -2.12
N VAL A 156 9.76 -4.28 -3.31
CA VAL A 156 8.39 -4.51 -3.74
C VAL A 156 8.42 -5.50 -4.90
N GLY A 157 7.68 -6.59 -4.76
CA GLY A 157 7.69 -7.68 -5.74
C GLY A 157 6.99 -7.36 -7.06
N GLY A 158 6.09 -6.38 -7.06
CA GLY A 158 5.33 -5.90 -8.22
C GLY A 158 5.52 -4.41 -8.46
N ASP A 159 4.42 -3.70 -8.69
CA ASP A 159 4.36 -2.26 -8.92
C ASP A 159 4.40 -1.47 -7.61
N PHE A 160 4.83 -0.22 -7.68
CA PHE A 160 4.77 0.73 -6.57
C PHE A 160 4.06 2.02 -6.99
N TYR A 161 2.93 2.30 -6.37
CA TYR A 161 2.09 3.47 -6.65
C TYR A 161 2.06 4.41 -5.45
N CYS A 162 2.58 5.63 -5.63
CA CYS A 162 2.56 6.71 -4.63
C CYS A 162 2.10 8.04 -5.23
N ASP A 163 1.42 7.97 -6.36
CA ASP A 163 0.86 9.12 -7.05
C ASP A 163 -0.22 9.83 -6.22
N SER A 164 -0.56 11.04 -6.59
CA SER A 164 -1.64 11.80 -5.94
C SER A 164 -1.44 11.95 -4.43
N ASN A 165 -0.26 12.46 -4.05
CA ASN A 165 0.13 12.73 -2.66
C ASN A 165 0.76 14.15 -2.54
N ASN A 166 1.36 14.47 -1.40
CA ASN A 166 2.06 15.73 -1.14
C ASN A 166 3.58 15.56 -1.08
N LEU A 167 4.14 14.58 -1.80
CA LEU A 167 5.56 14.26 -1.74
C LEU A 167 6.41 15.39 -2.32
N THR A 168 7.43 15.81 -1.58
CA THR A 168 8.44 16.76 -2.05
C THR A 168 9.78 16.08 -2.40
N SER A 169 9.93 14.80 -2.04
CA SER A 169 11.12 13.99 -2.26
C SER A 169 10.74 12.50 -2.32
N LEU A 170 11.54 11.70 -3.03
CA LEU A 170 11.41 10.24 -3.08
C LEU A 170 12.29 9.52 -2.05
N LYS A 171 12.89 10.26 -1.09
CA LYS A 171 13.67 9.64 -0.01
C LYS A 171 12.79 8.68 0.80
N GLY A 172 13.26 7.45 0.95
CA GLY A 172 12.50 6.37 1.59
C GLY A 172 11.70 5.50 0.62
N ALA A 173 11.71 5.79 -0.68
CA ALA A 173 11.15 4.88 -1.69
C ALA A 173 11.84 3.50 -1.64
N PRO A 174 11.18 2.43 -2.14
CA PRO A 174 11.79 1.12 -2.26
C PRO A 174 13.11 1.17 -3.05
N GLU A 175 14.08 0.36 -2.65
CA GLU A 175 15.37 0.26 -3.37
C GLU A 175 15.21 -0.51 -4.69
N LYS A 176 14.25 -1.43 -4.75
CA LYS A 176 13.92 -2.24 -5.92
C LYS A 176 12.41 -2.29 -6.15
N VAL A 177 12.01 -2.10 -7.40
CA VAL A 177 10.64 -2.25 -7.88
C VAL A 177 10.70 -3.05 -9.19
N LYS A 178 10.10 -4.24 -9.18
CA LYS A 178 10.16 -5.10 -10.36
C LYS A 178 9.22 -4.65 -11.48
N GLY A 179 8.10 -4.05 -11.12
CA GLY A 179 7.07 -3.56 -12.02
C GLY A 179 7.17 -2.07 -12.31
N HIS A 180 6.01 -1.41 -12.32
CA HIS A 180 5.87 0.03 -12.53
C HIS A 180 6.17 0.82 -11.24
N PHE A 181 6.64 2.06 -11.40
CA PHE A 181 6.78 3.04 -10.32
C PHE A 181 6.08 4.32 -10.73
N ASP A 182 5.01 4.68 -10.03
CA ASP A 182 4.26 5.91 -10.28
C ASP A 182 4.35 6.86 -9.09
N CYS A 183 4.96 8.04 -9.31
CA CYS A 183 5.02 9.16 -8.38
C CYS A 183 4.44 10.44 -8.98
N SER A 184 3.56 10.31 -9.97
CA SER A 184 2.89 11.44 -10.60
C SER A 184 1.98 12.20 -9.63
N ASN A 185 1.55 13.40 -10.01
CA ASN A 185 0.64 14.22 -9.21
C ASN A 185 1.14 14.44 -7.77
N ASN A 186 2.39 14.89 -7.64
CA ASN A 186 3.04 15.22 -6.37
C ASN A 186 3.66 16.64 -6.43
N GLN A 187 4.52 16.98 -5.49
CA GLN A 187 5.21 18.27 -5.42
C GLN A 187 6.74 18.10 -5.53
N LEU A 188 7.19 17.06 -6.26
CA LEU A 188 8.60 16.73 -6.38
C LEU A 188 9.37 17.83 -7.14
N THR A 189 10.50 18.26 -6.60
CA THR A 189 11.44 19.18 -7.27
C THR A 189 12.68 18.47 -7.79
N SER A 190 12.91 17.23 -7.39
CA SER A 190 13.96 16.33 -7.88
C SER A 190 13.51 14.87 -7.76
N LEU A 191 14.19 13.96 -8.45
CA LEU A 191 13.95 12.52 -8.37
C LEU A 191 14.96 11.80 -7.46
N GLU A 192 15.69 12.56 -6.63
CA GLU A 192 16.61 11.95 -5.66
C GLU A 192 15.86 11.01 -4.69
N GLY A 193 16.38 9.80 -4.54
CA GLY A 193 15.76 8.74 -3.77
C GLY A 193 14.93 7.77 -4.61
N ALA A 194 14.74 8.02 -5.91
CA ALA A 194 14.11 7.03 -6.79
C ALA A 194 14.97 5.75 -6.88
N PRO A 195 14.35 4.58 -7.10
CA PRO A 195 15.06 3.34 -7.41
C PRO A 195 15.98 3.53 -8.63
N LYS A 196 17.12 2.86 -8.63
CA LYS A 196 18.12 2.99 -9.73
C LYS A 196 17.68 2.35 -11.03
N GLU A 197 16.87 1.30 -10.92
CA GLU A 197 16.34 0.51 -12.04
C GLU A 197 14.89 0.18 -11.80
N ILE A 198 14.08 0.29 -12.83
CA ILE A 198 12.64 -0.02 -12.85
C ILE A 198 12.41 -1.04 -13.96
N GLY A 199 11.76 -2.15 -13.62
CA GLY A 199 11.44 -3.19 -14.60
C GLY A 199 10.33 -2.79 -15.58
N GLY A 200 9.36 -2.03 -15.11
CA GLY A 200 8.22 -1.51 -15.87
C GLY A 200 8.36 -0.02 -16.22
N THR A 201 7.26 0.70 -16.20
CA THR A 201 7.16 2.14 -16.46
C THR A 201 7.57 2.95 -15.23
N PHE A 202 8.28 4.07 -15.44
CA PHE A 202 8.51 5.10 -14.43
C PHE A 202 7.72 6.36 -14.80
N GLU A 203 6.76 6.74 -13.97
CA GLU A 203 5.91 7.91 -14.19
C GLU A 203 6.15 8.96 -13.10
N CYS A 204 6.60 10.16 -13.51
CA CYS A 204 6.83 11.31 -12.65
C CYS A 204 6.17 12.59 -13.17
N SER A 205 5.14 12.45 -13.98
CA SER A 205 4.38 13.57 -14.56
C SER A 205 3.63 14.37 -13.50
N ASN A 206 3.24 15.60 -13.83
CA ASN A 206 2.50 16.47 -12.93
C ASN A 206 3.22 16.67 -11.58
N ASN A 207 4.46 17.16 -11.66
CA ASN A 207 5.29 17.52 -10.51
C ASN A 207 5.88 18.92 -10.73
N ARG A 208 6.91 19.29 -9.96
CA ARG A 208 7.63 20.59 -10.04
C ARG A 208 9.10 20.40 -10.40
N LEU A 209 9.40 19.37 -11.22
CA LEU A 209 10.78 19.02 -11.58
C LEU A 209 11.36 20.10 -12.52
N ILE A 210 12.57 20.57 -12.23
CA ILE A 210 13.33 21.48 -13.11
C ILE A 210 14.40 20.74 -13.92
N SER A 211 14.79 19.54 -13.50
CA SER A 211 15.68 18.59 -14.16
C SER A 211 15.31 17.17 -13.78
N LEU A 212 15.91 16.17 -14.44
CA LEU A 212 15.66 14.75 -14.15
C LEU A 212 16.76 14.14 -13.26
N LYS A 213 17.50 14.98 -12.49
CA LYS A 213 18.51 14.50 -11.54
C LYS A 213 17.89 13.55 -10.54
N GLY A 214 18.51 12.37 -10.37
CA GLY A 214 18.02 11.31 -9.51
C GLY A 214 17.11 10.30 -10.20
N ALA A 215 16.75 10.48 -11.47
CA ALA A 215 15.96 9.49 -12.20
C ALA A 215 16.66 8.12 -12.27
N PRO A 216 15.89 7.01 -12.42
CA PRO A 216 16.43 5.69 -12.68
C PRO A 216 17.40 5.71 -13.88
N LYS A 217 18.48 4.95 -13.80
CA LYS A 217 19.43 4.83 -14.93
C LYS A 217 18.85 4.03 -16.08
N LYS A 218 17.97 3.07 -15.75
CA LYS A 218 17.31 2.17 -16.69
C LYS A 218 15.84 2.01 -16.34
N VAL A 219 14.99 2.11 -17.35
CA VAL A 219 13.54 1.93 -17.28
C VAL A 219 13.15 0.90 -18.33
N GLY A 220 12.58 -0.21 -17.91
CA GLY A 220 12.23 -1.31 -18.82
C GLY A 220 11.01 -1.02 -19.69
N GLY A 221 10.07 -0.21 -19.19
CA GLY A 221 8.87 0.25 -19.88
C GLY A 221 8.99 1.69 -20.36
N HIS A 222 7.92 2.48 -20.22
CA HIS A 222 7.86 3.89 -20.58
C HIS A 222 8.47 4.77 -19.49
N PHE A 223 8.92 5.98 -19.88
CA PHE A 223 9.35 7.03 -18.96
C PHE A 223 8.52 8.29 -19.18
N GLY A 224 7.73 8.67 -18.18
CA GLY A 224 6.87 9.85 -18.23
C GLY A 224 7.35 10.98 -17.31
N CYS A 225 7.63 12.16 -17.90
CA CYS A 225 7.99 13.38 -17.17
C CYS A 225 7.26 14.63 -17.73
N LYS A 226 6.12 14.41 -18.37
CA LYS A 226 5.24 15.49 -18.87
C LYS A 226 4.65 16.33 -17.74
N TYR A 227 4.23 17.56 -18.04
CA TYR A 227 3.63 18.47 -17.05
C TYR A 227 4.53 18.69 -15.83
N ASN A 228 5.76 19.16 -16.09
CA ASN A 228 6.72 19.59 -15.08
C ASN A 228 7.27 20.99 -15.46
N ASN A 229 8.28 21.47 -14.74
CA ASN A 229 8.99 22.72 -15.02
C ASN A 229 10.39 22.47 -15.59
N LEU A 230 10.56 21.41 -16.39
CA LEU A 230 11.89 21.04 -16.90
C LEU A 230 12.44 22.12 -17.82
N THR A 231 13.64 22.60 -17.50
CA THR A 231 14.48 23.48 -18.36
C THR A 231 15.58 22.70 -19.09
N SER A 232 15.84 21.46 -18.66
CA SER A 232 16.77 20.54 -19.29
C SER A 232 16.36 19.08 -19.01
N LEU A 233 16.87 18.16 -19.85
CA LEU A 233 16.74 16.72 -19.63
C LEU A 233 17.95 16.14 -18.88
N GLU A 234 18.73 16.99 -18.19
CA GLU A 234 19.87 16.54 -17.39
C GLU A 234 19.42 15.51 -16.32
N GLY A 235 20.10 14.39 -16.26
CA GLY A 235 19.78 13.29 -15.33
C GLY A 235 18.76 12.29 -15.88
N ALA A 236 18.30 12.43 -17.12
CA ALA A 236 17.40 11.45 -17.74
C ALA A 236 17.99 10.03 -17.73
N PRO A 237 17.14 8.98 -17.78
CA PRO A 237 17.58 7.61 -17.93
C PRO A 237 18.53 7.42 -19.12
N LYS A 238 19.48 6.51 -19.02
CA LYS A 238 20.35 6.13 -20.15
C LYS A 238 19.64 5.21 -21.14
N GLU A 239 18.70 4.40 -20.63
CA GLU A 239 17.91 3.46 -21.40
C GLU A 239 16.43 3.54 -21.00
N VAL A 240 15.55 3.58 -22.01
CA VAL A 240 14.10 3.46 -21.88
C VAL A 240 13.62 2.40 -22.87
N GLY A 241 13.04 1.33 -22.35
CA GLY A 241 12.59 0.19 -23.16
C GLY A 241 11.28 0.43 -23.94
N GLY A 242 10.51 1.44 -23.52
CA GLY A 242 9.28 1.90 -24.19
C GLY A 242 9.43 3.33 -24.69
N ASP A 243 8.35 4.10 -24.57
CA ASP A 243 8.30 5.50 -25.01
C ASP A 243 8.80 6.47 -23.94
N PHE A 244 9.23 7.65 -24.39
CA PHE A 244 9.68 8.75 -23.53
C PHE A 244 8.75 9.95 -23.71
N TYR A 245 8.03 10.37 -22.67
CA TYR A 245 7.05 11.45 -22.66
C TYR A 245 7.60 12.66 -21.90
N CYS A 246 7.93 13.78 -22.61
CA CYS A 246 8.49 14.99 -21.99
C CYS A 246 7.82 16.29 -22.47
N TYR A 247 6.62 16.25 -23.00
CA TYR A 247 5.87 17.43 -23.42
C TYR A 247 5.27 18.21 -22.21
N LYS A 248 4.83 19.46 -22.46
CA LYS A 248 4.27 20.33 -21.39
C LYS A 248 5.26 20.56 -20.24
N ASN A 249 6.44 20.99 -20.59
CA ASN A 249 7.46 21.51 -19.68
C ASN A 249 7.75 22.99 -20.00
N ASP A 250 8.59 23.65 -19.21
CA ASP A 250 8.96 25.06 -19.43
C ASP A 250 9.74 25.24 -20.75
N VAL A 251 10.49 24.21 -21.17
CA VAL A 251 11.15 24.13 -22.46
C VAL A 251 10.47 23.07 -23.31
N GLN A 252 10.20 23.41 -24.56
CA GLN A 252 9.76 22.42 -25.56
C GLN A 252 10.99 21.67 -26.08
N PHE A 253 11.16 20.44 -25.63
CA PHE A 253 12.21 19.55 -26.11
C PHE A 253 11.88 19.01 -27.50
N THR A 254 12.93 18.67 -28.26
CA THR A 254 12.82 17.97 -29.53
C THR A 254 13.19 16.50 -29.36
N ARG A 255 12.79 15.66 -30.32
CA ARG A 255 13.21 14.26 -30.37
C ARG A 255 14.73 14.12 -30.34
N LYS A 256 15.47 15.02 -31.07
CA LYS A 256 16.93 15.06 -31.07
C LYS A 256 17.53 15.33 -29.68
N ASP A 257 16.86 16.13 -28.85
CA ASP A 257 17.33 16.42 -27.50
C ASP A 257 17.26 15.19 -26.62
N VAL A 258 16.19 14.40 -26.76
CA VAL A 258 16.04 13.12 -26.07
C VAL A 258 17.08 12.11 -26.56
N GLU A 259 17.24 11.93 -27.88
CA GLU A 259 18.13 10.96 -28.49
C GLU A 259 19.63 11.22 -28.17
N LYS A 260 20.01 12.46 -27.88
CA LYS A 260 21.39 12.81 -27.44
C LYS A 260 21.74 12.22 -26.05
N ILE A 261 20.76 11.97 -25.19
CA ILE A 261 21.00 11.66 -23.77
C ILE A 261 20.49 10.28 -23.37
N CYS A 262 19.52 9.76 -24.08
CA CYS A 262 18.79 8.55 -23.76
C CYS A 262 18.63 7.65 -24.98
N ASN A 263 18.90 6.35 -24.81
CA ASN A 263 18.56 5.33 -25.81
C ASN A 263 17.10 4.91 -25.57
N VAL A 264 16.18 5.44 -26.37
CA VAL A 264 14.74 5.15 -26.33
C VAL A 264 14.43 4.10 -27.40
N LYS A 265 13.89 2.96 -26.99
CA LYS A 265 13.51 1.88 -27.93
C LYS A 265 12.15 2.15 -28.61
N GLY A 266 11.29 2.92 -27.96
CA GLY A 266 10.01 3.39 -28.49
C GLY A 266 10.12 4.78 -29.11
N VAL A 267 9.11 5.60 -28.88
CA VAL A 267 8.99 6.95 -29.43
C VAL A 267 9.23 8.01 -28.35
N ALA A 268 9.95 9.08 -28.71
CA ALA A 268 10.05 10.27 -27.89
C ALA A 268 8.89 11.23 -28.21
N HIS A 269 7.94 11.34 -27.29
CA HIS A 269 6.79 12.25 -27.38
C HIS A 269 7.15 13.59 -26.75
N THR A 270 7.42 14.60 -27.59
CA THR A 270 7.86 15.93 -27.18
C THR A 270 6.80 17.01 -27.37
N SER A 271 5.67 16.68 -27.98
CA SER A 271 4.52 17.57 -28.22
C SER A 271 3.20 16.84 -27.89
N ASN A 272 2.13 17.62 -27.66
CA ASN A 272 0.77 17.10 -27.47
C ASN A 272 0.06 16.65 -28.76
N THR A 273 0.68 16.79 -29.88
CA THR A 273 0.09 16.41 -31.18
C THR A 273 0.21 14.90 -31.36
N TYR A 274 -0.92 14.23 -31.31
CA TYR A 274 -1.12 12.90 -31.88
C TYR A 274 -1.21 13.01 -33.40
#